data_a0ad3756339010cae7ffc4188f307eba
#
_entry.id   a0ad3756339010cae7ffc4188f307eba
#
_cell.length_a   1.000
_cell.length_b   1.000
_cell.length_c   1.000
_cell.angle_alpha   90.00
_cell.angle_beta   90.00
_cell.angle_gamma   90.00
#
_symmetry.space_group_name_H-M   'P 1'
#
loop_
_entity.id
_entity.type
_entity.pdbx_description
1 polymer ?
#
loop_
_entity_poly.entity_id
_entity_poly.type
_entity_poly.pdbx_seq_one_letter_code
_entity_poly.pdbx_strand_id
1 'polypeptide(L)'
;ETLRMFWQDKLLIPLNAFPILAVLLVCYWTLGNPFAAAGTAGLIVNLLSYVNLVKTDCRNDPFIPADIGLVREAVNAAGEYTLNLHIGTLAGILALGALCFLLAAVFRVKHPRWQVRVIGAVAVLGAFVWSMPKVYQSVELYTPRGENLSKSNVPEVFRLCGFPYCFLHNYDLYPIEKPEGYQKSTVEQWAEEDAAEYTKPGVQPNVIFIMCESYSDLSDEDVFQYAEEDNPMYGFHRLAASDRARSGHIVVSNYGAGTANTEFDVLTGIQTNMVSPNNVSSFRVLHKPINALPWDYQAAGYETYFTHPGYSWFYNRDNVYQFLGMEERVFNETYTDADRKGTMISDQAFYEHLSAALDEKLGGDKPLFAYGVTIQNHQAYPYSKYGFEPEKPPLSTTISDGAMETLSVYLEGVRDSTAMLEKLCDYFDSREEPILLVFYGDHRPALGQDYGVYRELGLMTGETDSSEDILDTYKTPYLLWANKAYAPDCDFDSLELPETISSNFLGAAVYELTGMTGTDPYFDTLEELRRSLPVISHGVYVDGTGNLSTETTDSQEEVLRRLAWWKYYRLKDEPLHQGG
;
A
#
# COMPACT_ATOMS: atom_id res chain seq x y z
N GLU A 1 26.77 12.99 0.75
CA GLU A 1 26.49 11.69 0.09
C GLU A 1 26.01 11.91 -1.35
N THR A 2 24.93 12.65 -1.63
CA THR A 2 24.43 12.93 -2.99
C THR A 2 25.52 13.42 -3.94
N LEU A 3 26.32 14.42 -3.54
CA LEU A 3 27.44 14.92 -4.35
C LEU A 3 28.51 13.86 -4.58
N ARG A 4 28.73 12.96 -3.64
CA ARG A 4 29.66 11.85 -3.77
C ARG A 4 29.17 10.84 -4.81
N MET A 5 27.88 10.51 -4.80
CA MET A 5 27.26 9.63 -5.79
C MET A 5 27.34 10.22 -7.20
N PHE A 6 27.04 11.51 -7.38
CA PHE A 6 27.18 12.21 -8.67
C PHE A 6 28.63 12.27 -9.16
N TRP A 7 29.60 12.20 -8.26
CA TRP A 7 31.00 12.13 -8.61
C TRP A 7 31.43 10.70 -9.00
N GLN A 8 30.87 9.69 -8.36
CA GLN A 8 31.13 8.28 -8.63
C GLN A 8 30.46 7.84 -9.94
N ASP A 9 29.18 8.15 -10.12
CA ASP A 9 28.44 7.93 -11.36
C ASP A 9 28.18 9.23 -12.11
N LYS A 10 29.08 9.56 -13.03
CA LYS A 10 29.01 10.79 -13.81
C LYS A 10 27.81 10.88 -14.74
N LEU A 11 27.13 9.75 -15.03
CA LEU A 11 25.90 9.74 -15.84
C LEU A 11 24.72 10.38 -15.09
N LEU A 12 24.73 10.39 -13.76
CA LEU A 12 23.70 11.08 -12.99
C LEU A 12 23.65 12.59 -13.29
N ILE A 13 24.79 13.21 -13.67
CA ILE A 13 24.83 14.64 -14.02
C ILE A 13 23.96 14.94 -15.26
N PRO A 14 24.21 14.35 -16.45
CA PRO A 14 23.36 14.60 -17.61
C PRO A 14 21.93 14.08 -17.44
N LEU A 15 21.69 12.97 -16.72
CA LEU A 15 20.36 12.44 -16.46
C LEU A 15 19.49 13.43 -15.68
N ASN A 16 20.06 14.17 -14.74
CA ASN A 16 19.33 15.18 -13.98
C ASN A 16 19.33 16.57 -14.65
N ALA A 17 20.42 16.93 -15.35
CA ALA A 17 20.53 18.25 -15.97
C ALA A 17 19.69 18.39 -17.24
N PHE A 18 19.57 17.33 -18.05
CA PHE A 18 18.86 17.42 -19.33
C PHE A 18 17.38 17.76 -19.21
N PRO A 19 16.58 17.20 -18.28
CA PRO A 19 15.19 17.59 -18.08
C PRO A 19 15.05 19.07 -17.70
N ILE A 20 15.91 19.55 -16.79
CA ILE A 20 15.92 20.96 -16.36
C ILE A 20 16.24 21.88 -17.53
N LEU A 21 17.25 21.51 -18.32
CA LEU A 21 17.64 22.26 -19.52
C LEU A 21 16.55 22.22 -20.60
N ALA A 22 15.87 21.08 -20.78
CA ALA A 22 14.75 20.97 -21.70
C ALA A 22 13.61 21.92 -21.32
N VAL A 23 13.20 21.96 -20.06
CA VAL A 23 12.18 22.90 -19.56
C VAL A 23 12.62 24.34 -19.80
N LEU A 24 13.89 24.69 -19.48
CA LEU A 24 14.43 26.02 -19.69
C LEU A 24 14.40 26.42 -21.17
N LEU A 25 14.82 25.53 -22.08
CA LEU A 25 14.85 25.81 -23.51
C LEU A 25 13.43 25.91 -24.11
N VAL A 26 12.49 25.07 -23.70
CA VAL A 26 11.09 25.21 -24.10
C VAL A 26 10.54 26.55 -23.66
N CYS A 27 10.76 26.95 -22.39
CA CYS A 27 10.37 28.27 -21.89
C CYS A 27 11.06 29.40 -22.68
N TYR A 28 12.34 29.26 -23.03
CA TYR A 28 13.04 30.26 -23.83
C TYR A 28 12.46 30.40 -25.24
N TRP A 29 12.23 29.29 -25.92
CA TRP A 29 11.67 29.32 -27.27
C TRP A 29 10.21 29.80 -27.29
N THR A 30 9.43 29.55 -26.22
CA THR A 30 8.05 30.03 -26.11
C THR A 30 7.97 31.50 -25.72
N LEU A 31 8.76 31.95 -24.74
CA LEU A 31 8.72 33.31 -24.21
C LEU A 31 9.61 34.29 -24.98
N GLY A 32 10.71 33.80 -25.56
CA GLY A 32 11.66 34.61 -26.34
C GLY A 32 12.56 35.53 -25.48
N ASN A 33 12.42 35.51 -24.18
CA ASN A 33 13.24 36.28 -23.23
C ASN A 33 13.96 35.33 -22.27
N PRO A 34 15.29 35.36 -22.17
CA PRO A 34 16.06 34.40 -21.35
C PRO A 34 15.76 34.57 -19.84
N PHE A 35 15.51 35.77 -19.37
CA PHE A 35 15.19 36.00 -17.95
C PHE A 35 13.79 35.49 -17.62
N ALA A 36 12.79 35.76 -18.47
CA ALA A 36 11.45 35.20 -18.30
C ALA A 36 11.49 33.68 -18.37
N ALA A 37 12.26 33.11 -19.30
CA ALA A 37 12.44 31.66 -19.40
C ALA A 37 13.08 31.06 -18.14
N ALA A 38 14.12 31.69 -17.62
CA ALA A 38 14.79 31.24 -16.39
C ALA A 38 13.84 31.34 -15.18
N GLY A 39 13.05 32.43 -15.10
CA GLY A 39 12.05 32.59 -14.04
C GLY A 39 10.97 31.52 -14.09
N THR A 40 10.37 31.27 -15.28
CA THR A 40 9.32 30.27 -15.45
C THR A 40 9.85 28.85 -15.22
N ALA A 41 10.96 28.48 -15.86
CA ALA A 41 11.56 27.16 -15.71
C ALA A 41 12.05 26.93 -14.26
N GLY A 42 12.65 27.95 -13.66
CA GLY A 42 13.08 27.90 -12.27
C GLY A 42 11.91 27.70 -11.31
N LEU A 43 10.79 28.40 -11.51
CA LEU A 43 9.59 28.17 -10.70
C LEU A 43 9.06 26.75 -10.86
N ILE A 44 8.90 26.24 -12.10
CA ILE A 44 8.39 24.90 -12.36
C ILE A 44 9.27 23.85 -11.64
N VAL A 45 10.58 23.85 -11.91
CA VAL A 45 11.49 22.83 -11.38
C VAL A 45 11.64 22.92 -9.86
N ASN A 46 11.80 24.15 -9.32
CA ASN A 46 11.99 24.28 -7.88
C ASN A 46 10.69 24.05 -7.09
N LEU A 47 9.51 24.38 -7.63
CA LEU A 47 8.25 24.06 -6.96
C LEU A 47 7.99 22.55 -6.94
N LEU A 48 8.29 21.82 -8.03
CA LEU A 48 8.21 20.35 -8.01
C LEU A 48 9.19 19.75 -7.00
N SER A 49 10.42 20.27 -6.95
CA SER A 49 11.42 19.83 -5.95
C SER A 49 11.00 20.19 -4.52
N TYR A 50 10.34 21.32 -4.32
CA TYR A 50 9.81 21.74 -3.02
C TYR A 50 8.65 20.82 -2.58
N VAL A 51 7.74 20.48 -3.49
CA VAL A 51 6.68 19.51 -3.19
C VAL A 51 7.27 18.16 -2.81
N ASN A 52 8.31 17.70 -3.53
CA ASN A 52 9.04 16.49 -3.17
C ASN A 52 9.64 16.57 -1.76
N LEU A 53 10.29 17.69 -1.42
CA LEU A 53 10.87 17.91 -0.08
C LEU A 53 9.80 17.80 1.00
N VAL A 54 8.69 18.53 0.87
CA VAL A 54 7.60 18.53 1.85
C VAL A 54 6.97 17.14 1.97
N LYS A 55 6.71 16.47 0.84
CA LYS A 55 6.11 15.12 0.83
C LYS A 55 7.05 14.10 1.47
N THR A 56 8.34 14.14 1.15
CA THR A 56 9.34 13.23 1.73
C THR A 56 9.47 13.44 3.25
N ASP A 57 9.50 14.69 3.70
CA ASP A 57 9.59 14.99 5.14
C ASP A 57 8.36 14.55 5.93
N CYS A 58 7.17 14.64 5.31
CA CYS A 58 5.91 14.31 6.00
C CYS A 58 5.57 12.81 5.94
N ARG A 59 5.98 12.11 4.88
CA ARG A 59 5.49 10.77 4.58
C ARG A 59 6.58 9.74 4.31
N ASN A 60 7.84 10.16 4.32
CA ASN A 60 8.97 9.34 3.85
C ASN A 60 8.73 8.71 2.46
N ASP A 61 7.99 9.44 1.60
CA ASP A 61 7.61 9.01 0.25
C ASP A 61 7.89 10.15 -0.75
N PRO A 62 8.68 9.92 -1.81
CA PRO A 62 9.01 10.95 -2.77
C PRO A 62 7.82 11.34 -3.65
N PHE A 63 7.87 12.56 -4.18
CA PHE A 63 6.89 13.05 -5.14
C PHE A 63 7.13 12.45 -6.53
N ILE A 64 6.12 11.79 -7.09
CA ILE A 64 6.16 11.13 -8.39
C ILE A 64 5.11 11.73 -9.34
N PRO A 65 5.23 11.53 -10.68
CA PRO A 65 4.28 12.09 -11.66
C PRO A 65 2.82 11.72 -11.40
N ALA A 66 2.56 10.52 -10.89
CA ALA A 66 1.21 10.07 -10.56
C ALA A 66 0.55 10.92 -9.46
N ASP A 67 1.33 11.54 -8.56
CA ASP A 67 0.80 12.44 -7.52
C ASP A 67 0.24 13.75 -8.08
N ILE A 68 0.60 14.13 -9.31
CA ILE A 68 0.06 15.34 -9.95
C ILE A 68 -1.47 15.25 -10.07
N GLY A 69 -2.02 14.06 -10.29
CA GLY A 69 -3.46 13.82 -10.28
C GLY A 69 -4.13 14.05 -8.92
N LEU A 70 -3.36 13.93 -7.84
CA LEU A 70 -3.83 14.05 -6.45
C LEU A 70 -3.61 15.46 -5.85
N VAL A 71 -3.07 16.42 -6.60
CA VAL A 71 -2.75 17.77 -6.09
C VAL A 71 -3.98 18.47 -5.51
N ARG A 72 -5.15 18.31 -6.12
CA ARG A 72 -6.40 18.90 -5.63
C ARG A 72 -6.77 18.32 -4.26
N GLU A 73 -6.56 17.04 -4.07
CA GLU A 73 -6.81 16.30 -2.85
C GLU A 73 -5.80 16.68 -1.77
N ALA A 74 -4.51 16.78 -2.14
CA ALA A 74 -3.45 17.21 -1.24
C ALA A 74 -3.64 18.66 -0.72
N VAL A 75 -4.17 19.56 -1.55
CA VAL A 75 -4.48 20.96 -1.13
C VAL A 75 -5.61 20.98 -0.11
N ASN A 76 -6.64 20.14 -0.27
CA ASN A 76 -7.73 20.04 0.70
C ASN A 76 -7.24 19.48 2.05
N ALA A 77 -6.27 18.57 2.01
CA ALA A 77 -5.66 17.96 3.19
C ALA A 77 -4.68 18.85 3.96
N ALA A 78 -4.11 19.85 3.29
CA ALA A 78 -3.02 20.67 3.87
C ALA A 78 -3.40 21.41 5.16
N GLY A 79 -4.70 21.51 5.48
CA GLY A 79 -5.19 22.12 6.72
C GLY A 79 -5.12 21.20 7.95
N GLU A 80 -4.91 19.90 7.77
CA GLU A 80 -5.07 18.89 8.82
C GLU A 80 -3.79 18.15 9.20
N TYR A 81 -2.73 18.27 8.38
CA TYR A 81 -1.40 17.78 8.72
C TYR A 81 -0.52 18.91 9.31
N THR A 82 0.27 18.59 10.31
CA THR A 82 1.39 19.47 10.77
C THR A 82 2.49 19.46 9.71
N LEU A 83 2.24 20.13 8.57
CA LEU A 83 3.19 20.22 7.48
C LEU A 83 4.37 21.10 7.86
N ASN A 84 5.58 20.57 7.81
CA ASN A 84 6.78 21.39 7.85
C ASN A 84 6.98 22.08 6.50
N LEU A 85 6.38 23.25 6.33
CA LEU A 85 6.30 23.94 5.05
C LEU A 85 7.59 24.64 4.61
N HIS A 86 8.72 24.50 5.30
CA HIS A 86 10.00 25.12 4.89
C HIS A 86 9.82 26.52 4.28
N ILE A 87 9.09 27.41 4.99
CA ILE A 87 8.63 28.72 4.47
C ILE A 87 9.79 29.54 3.88
N GLY A 88 10.99 29.46 4.48
CA GLY A 88 12.18 30.13 3.96
C GLY A 88 12.59 29.65 2.56
N THR A 89 12.50 28.36 2.30
CA THR A 89 12.80 27.77 0.97
C THR A 89 11.77 28.24 -0.06
N LEU A 90 10.49 28.17 0.27
CA LEU A 90 9.42 28.65 -0.62
C LEU A 90 9.56 30.14 -0.93
N ALA A 91 9.80 30.96 0.08
CA ALA A 91 10.03 32.40 -0.08
C ALA A 91 11.25 32.68 -0.99
N GLY A 92 12.34 31.91 -0.83
CA GLY A 92 13.51 32.00 -1.69
C GLY A 92 13.22 31.66 -3.16
N ILE A 93 12.46 30.59 -3.41
CA ILE A 93 12.03 30.19 -4.76
C ILE A 93 11.21 31.29 -5.42
N LEU A 94 10.21 31.83 -4.70
CA LEU A 94 9.35 32.89 -5.20
C LEU A 94 10.13 34.20 -5.43
N ALA A 95 11.04 34.55 -4.53
CA ALA A 95 11.87 35.76 -4.67
C ALA A 95 12.81 35.67 -5.88
N LEU A 96 13.41 34.49 -6.12
CA LEU A 96 14.27 34.25 -7.29
C LEU A 96 13.47 34.34 -8.60
N GLY A 97 12.27 33.74 -8.63
CA GLY A 97 11.35 33.85 -9.76
C GLY A 97 10.96 35.32 -10.04
N ALA A 98 10.57 36.06 -8.99
CA ALA A 98 10.22 37.47 -9.09
C ALA A 98 11.39 38.32 -9.60
N LEU A 99 12.61 38.04 -9.13
CA LEU A 99 13.82 38.72 -9.63
C LEU A 99 14.04 38.45 -11.12
N CYS A 100 13.90 37.25 -11.57
CA CYS A 100 14.02 36.90 -13.00
C CYS A 100 12.97 37.65 -13.85
N PHE A 101 11.73 37.75 -13.41
CA PHE A 101 10.69 38.50 -14.13
C PHE A 101 10.94 40.02 -14.10
N LEU A 102 11.47 40.55 -13.00
CA LEU A 102 11.91 41.95 -12.93
C LEU A 102 13.02 42.21 -13.94
N LEU A 103 14.03 41.34 -14.01
CA LEU A 103 15.10 41.45 -15.00
C LEU A 103 14.55 41.32 -16.44
N ALA A 104 13.57 40.47 -16.68
CA ALA A 104 12.91 40.35 -17.98
C ALA A 104 12.18 41.66 -18.36
N ALA A 105 11.60 42.36 -17.42
CA ALA A 105 10.92 43.65 -17.64
C ALA A 105 11.92 44.78 -17.91
N VAL A 106 13.05 44.77 -17.22
CA VAL A 106 14.10 45.81 -17.35
C VAL A 106 14.96 45.63 -18.59
N PHE A 107 15.38 44.38 -18.87
CA PHE A 107 16.27 44.07 -19.98
C PHE A 107 15.50 43.68 -21.23
N ARG A 108 15.43 44.58 -22.20
CA ARG A 108 14.82 44.30 -23.50
C ARG A 108 15.75 43.49 -24.35
N VAL A 109 15.36 42.23 -24.61
CA VAL A 109 16.10 41.30 -25.48
C VAL A 109 15.40 41.23 -26.86
N LYS A 110 16.19 41.21 -27.94
CA LYS A 110 15.63 41.01 -29.29
C LYS A 110 15.10 39.58 -29.39
N HIS A 111 13.82 39.45 -29.69
CA HIS A 111 13.20 38.13 -29.86
C HIS A 111 13.63 37.49 -31.19
N PRO A 112 13.96 36.19 -31.19
CA PRO A 112 14.10 35.43 -32.44
C PRO A 112 12.81 35.45 -33.26
N ARG A 113 12.92 35.25 -34.59
CA ARG A 113 11.77 35.10 -35.45
C ARG A 113 10.86 33.96 -34.96
N TRP A 114 9.55 34.15 -35.06
CA TRP A 114 8.58 33.16 -34.52
C TRP A 114 8.77 31.76 -35.08
N GLN A 115 9.17 31.63 -36.38
CA GLN A 115 9.46 30.34 -37.03
C GLN A 115 10.63 29.63 -36.33
N VAL A 116 11.71 30.35 -35.99
CA VAL A 116 12.87 29.81 -35.28
C VAL A 116 12.48 29.35 -33.88
N ARG A 117 11.61 30.11 -33.22
CA ARG A 117 11.09 29.79 -31.89
C ARG A 117 10.27 28.49 -31.91
N VAL A 118 9.34 28.35 -32.88
CA VAL A 118 8.53 27.13 -33.03
C VAL A 118 9.43 25.93 -33.34
N ILE A 119 10.37 26.06 -34.30
CA ILE A 119 11.29 24.97 -34.64
C ILE A 119 12.15 24.59 -33.42
N GLY A 120 12.67 25.58 -32.68
CA GLY A 120 13.46 25.32 -31.49
C GLY A 120 12.67 24.59 -30.39
N ALA A 121 11.44 25.05 -30.11
CA ALA A 121 10.56 24.40 -29.13
C ALA A 121 10.22 22.96 -29.54
N VAL A 122 9.82 22.75 -30.79
CA VAL A 122 9.50 21.40 -31.32
C VAL A 122 10.71 20.47 -31.29
N ALA A 123 11.92 20.98 -31.64
CA ALA A 123 13.13 20.19 -31.60
C ALA A 123 13.47 19.73 -30.17
N VAL A 124 13.36 20.63 -29.18
CA VAL A 124 13.61 20.30 -27.75
C VAL A 124 12.57 19.31 -27.23
N LEU A 125 11.28 19.56 -27.49
CA LEU A 125 10.20 18.64 -27.10
C LEU A 125 10.35 17.27 -27.76
N GLY A 126 10.69 17.23 -29.06
CA GLY A 126 10.96 15.98 -29.78
C GLY A 126 12.13 15.19 -29.19
N ALA A 127 13.22 15.88 -28.86
CA ALA A 127 14.37 15.24 -28.18
C ALA A 127 14.00 14.73 -26.80
N PHE A 128 13.22 15.49 -26.03
CA PHE A 128 12.75 15.09 -24.71
C PHE A 128 11.83 13.85 -24.80
N VAL A 129 10.80 13.89 -25.63
CA VAL A 129 9.86 12.77 -25.84
C VAL A 129 10.62 11.51 -26.34
N TRP A 130 11.58 11.70 -27.27
CA TRP A 130 12.40 10.58 -27.74
C TRP A 130 13.27 9.96 -26.63
N SER A 131 13.73 10.77 -25.67
CA SER A 131 14.57 10.30 -24.55
C SER A 131 13.77 9.56 -23.49
N MET A 132 12.46 9.79 -23.38
CA MET A 132 11.64 9.17 -22.34
C MET A 132 11.73 7.65 -22.34
N PRO A 133 11.32 6.90 -23.40
CA PRO A 133 11.33 5.43 -23.37
C PRO A 133 12.74 4.84 -23.41
N LYS A 134 13.75 5.56 -23.95
CA LYS A 134 15.09 5.03 -24.16
C LYS A 134 16.09 5.32 -23.05
N VAL A 135 15.83 6.37 -22.28
CA VAL A 135 16.76 6.84 -21.24
C VAL A 135 16.05 6.85 -19.89
N TYR A 136 14.96 7.59 -19.78
CA TYR A 136 14.32 7.79 -18.47
C TYR A 136 13.51 6.58 -18.01
N GLN A 137 12.84 5.88 -18.90
CA GLN A 137 12.07 4.66 -18.58
C GLN A 137 12.90 3.37 -18.76
N SER A 138 14.19 3.48 -19.08
CA SER A 138 15.07 2.31 -19.22
C SER A 138 15.36 1.69 -17.86
N VAL A 139 14.84 0.48 -17.63
CA VAL A 139 15.13 -0.35 -16.48
C VAL A 139 16.62 -0.67 -16.40
N GLU A 140 17.24 -1.02 -17.51
CA GLU A 140 18.68 -1.31 -17.59
C GLU A 140 19.58 -0.16 -17.12
N LEU A 141 19.15 1.10 -17.34
CA LEU A 141 19.90 2.27 -16.87
C LEU A 141 19.58 2.59 -15.40
N TYR A 142 18.38 2.31 -14.93
CA TYR A 142 17.94 2.65 -13.57
C TYR A 142 18.36 1.61 -12.54
N THR A 143 18.13 0.34 -12.82
CA THR A 143 18.37 -0.78 -11.90
C THR A 143 19.76 -0.78 -11.27
N PRO A 144 20.88 -0.63 -12.00
CA PRO A 144 22.22 -0.60 -11.38
C PRO A 144 22.44 0.56 -10.40
N ARG A 145 21.59 1.60 -10.47
CA ARG A 145 21.67 2.81 -9.66
C ARG A 145 20.68 2.81 -8.50
N GLY A 146 19.53 2.19 -8.72
CA GLY A 146 18.43 2.15 -7.77
C GLY A 146 18.35 0.85 -6.94
N GLU A 147 18.71 -0.30 -7.51
CA GLU A 147 18.59 -1.60 -6.81
C GLU A 147 19.70 -1.88 -5.79
N ASN A 148 20.89 -1.29 -5.96
CA ASN A 148 21.93 -1.34 -4.92
C ASN A 148 21.63 -0.47 -3.69
N LEU A 149 20.54 0.28 -3.75
CA LEU A 149 19.98 1.02 -2.64
C LEU A 149 18.68 0.30 -2.32
N SER A 150 18.59 -0.33 -1.18
CA SER A 150 17.52 -1.22 -0.76
C SER A 150 16.15 -0.87 -1.38
N LYS A 151 15.47 -1.84 -1.99
CA LYS A 151 14.14 -1.67 -2.65
C LYS A 151 13.09 -1.04 -1.74
N SER A 152 13.35 -1.04 -0.43
CA SER A 152 12.52 -0.51 0.63
C SER A 152 12.77 0.96 0.97
N ASN A 153 13.83 1.61 0.41
CA ASN A 153 14.15 3.00 0.72
C ASN A 153 14.09 3.91 -0.52
N VAL A 154 12.89 4.04 -1.08
CA VAL A 154 12.63 4.87 -2.26
C VAL A 154 13.08 6.35 -2.07
N PRO A 155 12.87 7.00 -0.91
CA PRO A 155 13.38 8.35 -0.66
C PRO A 155 14.88 8.44 -0.80
N GLU A 156 15.63 7.43 -0.36
CA GLU A 156 17.08 7.39 -0.46
C GLU A 156 17.54 7.29 -1.91
N VAL A 157 16.86 6.48 -2.74
CA VAL A 157 17.11 6.41 -4.19
C VAL A 157 16.94 7.79 -4.84
N PHE A 158 15.86 8.51 -4.50
CA PHE A 158 15.62 9.87 -5.01
C PHE A 158 16.71 10.86 -4.54
N ARG A 159 17.16 10.71 -3.30
CA ARG A 159 18.23 11.54 -2.73
C ARG A 159 19.58 11.29 -3.40
N LEU A 160 19.92 10.06 -3.71
CA LEU A 160 21.22 9.66 -4.27
C LEU A 160 21.27 9.77 -5.78
N CYS A 161 20.21 9.37 -6.49
CA CYS A 161 20.15 9.42 -7.96
C CYS A 161 19.65 10.77 -8.50
N GLY A 162 19.02 11.59 -7.66
CA GLY A 162 18.51 12.91 -8.02
C GLY A 162 17.05 12.92 -8.42
N PHE A 163 16.30 13.89 -7.87
CA PHE A 163 14.87 14.01 -8.07
C PHE A 163 14.44 14.08 -9.56
N PRO A 164 15.03 14.92 -10.45
CA PRO A 164 14.56 15.00 -11.84
C PRO A 164 14.65 13.67 -12.59
N TYR A 165 15.72 12.90 -12.37
CA TYR A 165 15.90 11.59 -13.01
C TYR A 165 14.89 10.57 -12.48
N CYS A 166 14.80 10.44 -11.16
CA CYS A 166 13.87 9.50 -10.54
C CYS A 166 12.41 9.87 -10.84
N PHE A 167 12.06 11.16 -10.80
CA PHE A 167 10.73 11.63 -11.15
C PHE A 167 10.32 11.24 -12.57
N LEU A 168 11.20 11.42 -13.56
CA LEU A 168 10.93 11.02 -14.93
C LEU A 168 10.97 9.52 -15.15
N HIS A 169 11.82 8.79 -14.41
CA HIS A 169 11.79 7.34 -14.44
C HIS A 169 10.43 6.82 -13.98
N ASN A 170 9.83 7.47 -12.98
CA ASN A 170 8.51 7.13 -12.46
C ASN A 170 7.33 7.75 -13.25
N TYR A 171 7.59 8.38 -14.42
CA TYR A 171 6.54 8.80 -15.34
C TYR A 171 6.12 7.60 -16.21
N ASP A 172 4.85 7.27 -16.20
CA ASP A 172 4.26 6.17 -16.97
C ASP A 172 4.63 4.75 -16.48
N LEU A 173 5.02 4.62 -15.21
CA LEU A 173 5.36 3.32 -14.62
C LEU A 173 4.19 2.33 -14.52
N TYR A 174 2.99 2.69 -14.96
CA TYR A 174 1.81 1.87 -14.68
C TYR A 174 0.84 1.68 -15.85
N PRO A 175 1.25 1.54 -17.11
CA PRO A 175 0.44 0.78 -18.01
C PRO A 175 0.46 -0.66 -17.47
N ILE A 176 -0.71 -1.21 -17.15
CA ILE A 176 -0.82 -2.65 -16.91
C ILE A 176 -0.34 -3.31 -18.19
N GLU A 177 0.89 -3.83 -18.17
CA GLU A 177 1.50 -4.44 -19.35
C GLU A 177 0.72 -5.68 -19.72
N LYS A 178 0.43 -5.80 -21.02
CA LYS A 178 -0.18 -6.99 -21.56
C LYS A 178 0.82 -8.15 -21.49
N PRO A 179 0.51 -9.25 -20.77
CA PRO A 179 1.42 -10.38 -20.68
C PRO A 179 1.75 -10.97 -22.04
N GLU A 180 2.96 -11.52 -22.19
CA GLU A 180 3.38 -12.17 -23.42
C GLU A 180 2.42 -13.33 -23.78
N GLY A 181 2.05 -13.40 -25.03
CA GLY A 181 1.14 -14.42 -25.54
C GLY A 181 -0.33 -14.32 -25.06
N TYR A 182 -0.68 -13.33 -24.24
CA TYR A 182 -2.03 -13.20 -23.69
C TYR A 182 -3.11 -13.23 -24.77
N GLN A 183 -4.10 -14.11 -24.56
CA GLN A 183 -5.31 -14.20 -25.36
C GLN A 183 -6.54 -14.15 -24.44
N LYS A 184 -7.40 -13.17 -24.66
CA LYS A 184 -8.64 -13.01 -23.89
C LYS A 184 -9.49 -14.28 -23.90
N SER A 185 -9.65 -14.89 -25.07
CA SER A 185 -10.44 -16.13 -25.24
C SER A 185 -9.92 -17.32 -24.42
N THR A 186 -8.61 -17.36 -24.14
CA THR A 186 -8.04 -18.42 -23.30
C THR A 186 -8.43 -18.22 -21.84
N VAL A 187 -8.42 -16.98 -21.35
CA VAL A 187 -8.86 -16.69 -19.97
C VAL A 187 -10.36 -16.91 -19.83
N GLU A 188 -11.15 -16.52 -20.83
CA GLU A 188 -12.59 -16.80 -20.88
C GLU A 188 -12.86 -18.33 -20.87
N GLN A 189 -12.05 -19.13 -21.57
CA GLN A 189 -12.13 -20.58 -21.53
C GLN A 189 -11.77 -21.12 -20.14
N TRP A 190 -10.73 -20.62 -19.48
CA TRP A 190 -10.43 -21.01 -18.09
C TRP A 190 -11.58 -20.66 -17.15
N ALA A 191 -12.18 -19.47 -17.32
CA ALA A 191 -13.33 -19.06 -16.53
C ALA A 191 -14.53 -20.02 -16.69
N GLU A 192 -14.71 -20.59 -17.88
CA GLU A 192 -15.76 -21.61 -18.13
C GLU A 192 -15.37 -23.00 -17.60
N GLU A 193 -14.08 -23.37 -17.67
CA GLU A 193 -13.58 -24.67 -17.23
C GLU A 193 -13.47 -24.76 -15.70
N ASP A 194 -13.05 -23.68 -15.04
CA ASP A 194 -12.86 -23.60 -13.59
C ASP A 194 -14.15 -23.20 -12.85
N ALA A 195 -15.21 -22.77 -13.58
CA ALA A 195 -16.46 -22.34 -12.97
C ALA A 195 -17.12 -23.47 -12.17
N ALA A 196 -17.12 -23.35 -10.86
CA ALA A 196 -17.92 -24.16 -9.98
C ALA A 196 -19.40 -23.74 -10.03
N GLU A 197 -20.32 -24.64 -9.73
CA GLU A 197 -21.74 -24.29 -9.59
C GLU A 197 -21.95 -23.69 -8.19
N TYR A 198 -22.30 -22.41 -8.12
CA TYR A 198 -22.61 -21.76 -6.85
C TYR A 198 -23.81 -22.44 -6.19
N THR A 199 -23.60 -22.89 -4.98
CA THR A 199 -24.67 -23.41 -4.13
C THR A 199 -24.74 -22.56 -2.85
N LYS A 200 -25.85 -21.84 -2.68
CA LYS A 200 -26.04 -21.01 -1.50
C LYS A 200 -25.84 -21.83 -0.23
N PRO A 201 -24.91 -21.44 0.67
CA PRO A 201 -24.67 -22.17 1.92
C PRO A 201 -25.89 -22.13 2.83
N GLY A 202 -26.03 -23.15 3.68
CA GLY A 202 -27.14 -23.24 4.66
C GLY A 202 -27.12 -22.13 5.67
N VAL A 203 -25.93 -21.67 6.09
CA VAL A 203 -25.69 -20.52 6.94
C VAL A 203 -24.81 -19.54 6.17
N GLN A 204 -25.28 -18.30 6.03
CA GLN A 204 -24.51 -17.19 5.50
C GLN A 204 -24.04 -16.32 6.66
N PRO A 205 -22.76 -16.37 7.08
CA PRO A 205 -22.28 -15.53 8.16
C PRO A 205 -22.17 -14.06 7.73
N ASN A 206 -22.28 -13.15 8.66
CA ASN A 206 -21.76 -11.80 8.46
C ASN A 206 -20.24 -11.87 8.44
N VAL A 207 -19.61 -11.29 7.43
CA VAL A 207 -18.16 -11.36 7.21
C VAL A 207 -17.54 -10.00 7.48
N ILE A 208 -16.75 -9.91 8.54
CA ILE A 208 -16.19 -8.64 9.02
C ILE A 208 -14.67 -8.68 8.89
N PHE A 209 -14.14 -7.94 7.92
CA PHE A 209 -12.70 -7.74 7.77
C PHE A 209 -12.24 -6.53 8.57
N ILE A 210 -11.18 -6.69 9.36
CA ILE A 210 -10.48 -5.61 10.05
C ILE A 210 -9.01 -5.66 9.70
N MET A 211 -8.57 -4.75 8.85
CA MET A 211 -7.16 -4.54 8.57
C MET A 211 -6.58 -3.54 9.55
N CYS A 212 -5.61 -3.97 10.33
CA CYS A 212 -5.04 -3.21 11.41
C CYS A 212 -3.72 -2.57 11.01
N GLU A 213 -3.65 -1.25 11.15
CA GLU A 213 -2.49 -0.41 10.79
C GLU A 213 -1.23 -0.85 11.53
N SER A 214 -0.19 -1.19 10.75
CA SER A 214 1.14 -1.58 11.24
C SER A 214 1.13 -2.70 12.29
N TYR A 215 0.15 -3.60 12.25
CA TYR A 215 0.01 -4.67 13.23
C TYR A 215 0.92 -5.84 12.88
N SER A 216 1.94 -6.06 13.73
CA SER A 216 2.93 -7.12 13.56
C SER A 216 3.35 -7.69 14.90
N ASP A 217 3.54 -8.99 14.96
CA ASP A 217 4.03 -9.66 16.15
C ASP A 217 5.57 -9.64 16.18
N LEU A 218 6.11 -8.68 16.93
CA LEU A 218 7.53 -8.64 17.25
C LEU A 218 7.82 -9.33 18.59
N SER A 219 6.80 -9.48 19.42
CA SER A 219 6.93 -9.99 20.79
C SER A 219 7.09 -11.51 20.87
N ASP A 220 6.89 -12.21 19.75
CA ASP A 220 7.18 -13.64 19.60
C ASP A 220 8.68 -13.93 19.41
N GLU A 221 9.49 -12.91 19.18
CA GLU A 221 10.93 -13.03 19.02
C GLU A 221 11.66 -13.18 20.37
N ASP A 222 12.63 -14.07 20.47
CA ASP A 222 13.37 -14.43 21.69
C ASP A 222 14.02 -13.25 22.45
N VAL A 223 14.20 -12.12 21.76
CA VAL A 223 14.75 -10.90 22.35
C VAL A 223 13.81 -10.24 23.35
N PHE A 224 12.50 -10.49 23.26
CA PHE A 224 11.50 -9.97 24.18
C PHE A 224 11.30 -10.94 25.36
N GLN A 225 11.26 -10.39 26.58
CA GLN A 225 11.21 -11.15 27.83
C GLN A 225 9.93 -10.82 28.62
N TYR A 226 8.79 -10.76 27.93
CA TYR A 226 7.51 -10.54 28.58
C TYR A 226 7.08 -11.70 29.46
N ALA A 227 6.42 -11.41 30.59
CA ALA A 227 5.49 -12.39 31.16
C ALA A 227 4.30 -12.54 30.20
N GLU A 228 3.70 -13.72 30.13
CA GLU A 228 2.68 -14.04 29.13
C GLU A 228 1.56 -12.99 29.06
N GLU A 229 0.99 -12.61 30.22
CA GLU A 229 -0.10 -11.64 30.31
C GLU A 229 0.31 -10.17 30.02
N ASP A 230 1.61 -9.87 30.12
CA ASP A 230 2.15 -8.52 29.86
C ASP A 230 2.51 -8.29 28.39
N ASN A 231 2.54 -9.37 27.61
CA ASN A 231 2.82 -9.31 26.18
C ASN A 231 1.76 -8.46 25.44
N PRO A 232 2.15 -7.46 24.65
CA PRO A 232 1.19 -6.63 23.90
C PRO A 232 0.31 -7.42 22.92
N MET A 233 0.73 -8.64 22.53
CA MET A 233 -0.01 -9.55 21.65
C MET A 233 -0.76 -10.67 22.39
N TYR A 234 -0.77 -10.68 23.72
CA TYR A 234 -1.38 -11.76 24.52
C TYR A 234 -2.82 -12.09 24.11
N GLY A 235 -3.65 -11.08 23.94
CA GLY A 235 -5.04 -11.27 23.49
C GLY A 235 -5.15 -11.93 22.12
N PHE A 236 -4.26 -11.56 21.18
CA PHE A 236 -4.20 -12.18 19.86
C PHE A 236 -3.78 -13.65 19.98
N HIS A 237 -2.70 -13.96 20.71
CA HIS A 237 -2.23 -15.34 20.89
C HIS A 237 -3.30 -16.23 21.55
N ARG A 238 -4.00 -15.71 22.55
CA ARG A 238 -5.10 -16.40 23.22
C ARG A 238 -6.26 -16.71 22.28
N LEU A 239 -6.64 -15.75 21.43
CA LEU A 239 -7.69 -15.94 20.44
C LEU A 239 -7.26 -16.91 19.33
N ALA A 240 -6.02 -16.81 18.87
CA ALA A 240 -5.44 -17.69 17.85
C ALA A 240 -5.35 -19.15 18.31
N ALA A 241 -5.16 -19.37 19.61
CA ALA A 241 -5.14 -20.72 20.20
C ALA A 241 -6.55 -21.32 20.43
N SER A 242 -7.62 -20.58 20.10
CA SER A 242 -9.01 -21.05 20.25
C SER A 242 -9.35 -22.10 19.18
N ASP A 243 -10.20 -23.07 19.52
CA ASP A 243 -10.82 -24.03 18.61
C ASP A 243 -11.79 -23.38 17.57
N ARG A 244 -12.11 -22.11 17.77
CA ARG A 244 -12.94 -21.30 16.88
C ARG A 244 -12.13 -20.35 16.01
N ALA A 245 -10.85 -20.62 15.88
CA ALA A 245 -9.94 -19.75 15.12
C ALA A 245 -9.00 -20.53 14.21
N ARG A 246 -8.57 -19.86 13.14
CA ARG A 246 -7.43 -20.23 12.31
C ARG A 246 -6.53 -19.01 12.17
N SER A 247 -5.25 -19.14 12.50
CA SER A 247 -4.28 -18.05 12.40
C SER A 247 -3.07 -18.46 11.59
N GLY A 248 -2.30 -17.49 11.17
CA GLY A 248 -1.07 -17.64 10.43
C GLY A 248 -0.52 -16.29 10.01
N HIS A 249 0.23 -16.27 8.93
CA HIS A 249 0.85 -15.06 8.40
C HIS A 249 0.45 -14.81 6.94
N ILE A 250 0.31 -13.54 6.59
CA ILE A 250 0.28 -13.12 5.19
C ILE A 250 1.58 -12.42 4.84
N VAL A 251 2.08 -12.68 3.63
CA VAL A 251 3.21 -11.96 3.05
C VAL A 251 2.65 -10.84 2.18
N VAL A 252 2.80 -9.61 2.66
CA VAL A 252 2.25 -8.41 2.03
C VAL A 252 3.23 -7.81 1.03
N SER A 253 2.73 -6.95 0.16
CA SER A 253 3.53 -6.36 -0.92
C SER A 253 4.47 -5.25 -0.46
N ASN A 254 4.30 -4.69 0.74
CA ASN A 254 5.00 -3.51 1.20
C ASN A 254 5.55 -3.65 2.63
N TYR A 255 6.61 -2.88 2.90
CA TYR A 255 7.18 -2.70 4.23
C TYR A 255 7.09 -1.22 4.65
N GLY A 256 6.66 -0.98 5.88
CA GLY A 256 6.68 0.34 6.52
C GLY A 256 5.70 1.38 5.97
N ALA A 257 4.94 1.05 4.93
CA ALA A 257 3.89 1.88 4.33
C ALA A 257 3.14 1.09 3.25
N GLY A 258 2.10 1.68 2.67
CA GLY A 258 1.40 1.09 1.52
C GLY A 258 0.14 0.33 1.89
N THR A 259 -0.54 0.73 2.95
CA THR A 259 -1.81 0.17 3.43
C THR A 259 -2.79 -0.17 2.30
N ALA A 260 -2.99 0.77 1.35
CA ALA A 260 -3.87 0.57 0.19
C ALA A 260 -3.47 -0.60 -0.73
N ASN A 261 -2.23 -1.06 -0.68
CA ASN A 261 -1.77 -2.20 -1.48
C ASN A 261 -2.23 -3.52 -0.87
N THR A 262 -2.19 -3.64 0.46
CA THR A 262 -2.73 -4.80 1.17
C THR A 262 -4.27 -4.84 1.09
N GLU A 263 -4.94 -3.66 1.14
CA GLU A 263 -6.38 -3.55 0.84
C GLU A 263 -6.70 -4.10 -0.56
N PHE A 264 -5.92 -3.67 -1.56
CA PHE A 264 -6.08 -4.11 -2.95
C PHE A 264 -5.85 -5.61 -3.10
N ASP A 265 -4.76 -6.15 -2.55
CA ASP A 265 -4.42 -7.56 -2.65
C ASP A 265 -5.54 -8.45 -2.11
N VAL A 266 -6.03 -8.16 -0.90
CA VAL A 266 -7.05 -8.96 -0.22
C VAL A 266 -8.41 -8.87 -0.92
N LEU A 267 -8.84 -7.65 -1.31
CA LEU A 267 -10.17 -7.45 -1.89
C LEU A 267 -10.28 -7.90 -3.34
N THR A 268 -9.20 -7.79 -4.11
CA THR A 268 -9.23 -8.12 -5.55
C THR A 268 -8.65 -9.49 -5.89
N GLY A 269 -7.90 -10.11 -4.97
CA GLY A 269 -7.12 -11.33 -5.25
C GLY A 269 -5.89 -11.08 -6.16
N ILE A 270 -5.64 -9.83 -6.55
CA ILE A 270 -4.53 -9.47 -7.42
C ILE A 270 -3.38 -8.95 -6.57
N GLN A 271 -2.20 -9.55 -6.69
CA GLN A 271 -1.04 -9.12 -5.94
C GLN A 271 -0.48 -7.80 -6.47
N THR A 272 -0.28 -6.83 -5.59
CA THR A 272 0.28 -5.50 -5.91
C THR A 272 1.61 -5.59 -6.65
N ASN A 273 2.52 -6.50 -6.27
CA ASN A 273 3.82 -6.68 -6.92
C ASN A 273 3.71 -7.05 -8.41
N MET A 274 2.58 -7.59 -8.84
CA MET A 274 2.29 -7.85 -10.27
C MET A 274 1.74 -6.61 -11.00
N VAL A 275 1.32 -5.58 -10.28
CA VAL A 275 0.66 -4.36 -10.81
C VAL A 275 1.57 -3.15 -10.65
N SER A 276 2.22 -3.02 -9.50
CA SER A 276 3.00 -1.85 -9.12
C SER A 276 4.29 -2.26 -8.38
N PRO A 277 5.41 -2.47 -9.09
CA PRO A 277 6.64 -3.00 -8.49
C PRO A 277 7.36 -2.05 -7.53
N ASN A 278 6.96 -0.79 -7.40
CA ASN A 278 7.75 0.25 -6.72
C ASN A 278 7.03 0.95 -5.56
N ASN A 279 6.32 0.24 -4.70
CA ASN A 279 5.61 0.79 -3.53
C ASN A 279 4.60 1.91 -3.86
N VAL A 280 4.13 1.97 -5.08
CA VAL A 280 3.06 2.88 -5.49
C VAL A 280 1.72 2.21 -5.27
N SER A 281 0.75 2.97 -4.81
CA SER A 281 -0.58 2.45 -4.53
C SER A 281 -1.23 1.80 -5.76
N SER A 282 -1.59 0.52 -5.66
CA SER A 282 -2.33 -0.21 -6.69
C SER A 282 -3.72 0.37 -6.93
N PHE A 283 -4.27 1.15 -6.00
CA PHE A 283 -5.52 1.88 -6.20
C PHE A 283 -5.48 2.83 -7.39
N ARG A 284 -4.28 3.25 -7.82
CA ARG A 284 -4.11 4.14 -8.98
C ARG A 284 -4.44 3.50 -10.33
N VAL A 285 -4.47 2.17 -10.40
CA VAL A 285 -4.89 1.49 -11.65
C VAL A 285 -6.40 1.36 -11.75
N LEU A 286 -7.13 1.65 -10.66
CA LEU A 286 -8.58 1.56 -10.58
C LEU A 286 -9.23 2.88 -11.00
N HIS A 287 -9.72 2.92 -12.24
CA HIS A 287 -10.42 4.08 -12.81
C HIS A 287 -11.87 3.76 -13.20
N LYS A 288 -12.31 2.54 -12.96
CA LYS A 288 -13.65 2.01 -13.25
C LYS A 288 -13.96 0.87 -12.28
N PRO A 289 -15.21 0.48 -12.11
CA PRO A 289 -15.56 -0.75 -11.40
C PRO A 289 -14.84 -1.97 -11.97
N ILE A 290 -14.36 -2.83 -11.09
CA ILE A 290 -13.77 -4.15 -11.39
C ILE A 290 -14.41 -5.18 -10.47
N ASN A 291 -14.44 -6.45 -10.90
CA ASN A 291 -14.88 -7.54 -10.03
C ASN A 291 -13.92 -7.70 -8.84
N ALA A 292 -14.47 -7.85 -7.65
CA ALA A 292 -13.76 -7.94 -6.38
C ALA A 292 -14.70 -8.55 -5.34
N LEU A 293 -14.16 -9.02 -4.22
CA LEU A 293 -14.94 -9.67 -3.16
C LEU A 293 -16.27 -8.96 -2.82
N PRO A 294 -16.34 -7.64 -2.60
CA PRO A 294 -17.60 -7.01 -2.25
C PRO A 294 -18.69 -7.18 -3.32
N TRP A 295 -18.34 -7.20 -4.61
CA TRP A 295 -19.31 -7.46 -5.67
C TRP A 295 -19.84 -8.90 -5.64
N ASP A 296 -18.97 -9.87 -5.32
CA ASP A 296 -19.37 -11.27 -5.23
C ASP A 296 -20.32 -11.49 -4.04
N TYR A 297 -20.01 -10.88 -2.89
CA TYR A 297 -20.91 -10.90 -1.75
C TYR A 297 -22.25 -10.20 -2.02
N GLN A 298 -22.26 -9.05 -2.74
CA GLN A 298 -23.52 -8.45 -3.16
C GLN A 298 -24.33 -9.37 -4.07
N ALA A 299 -23.69 -10.03 -5.03
CA ALA A 299 -24.36 -10.99 -5.91
C ALA A 299 -24.96 -12.17 -5.11
N ALA A 300 -24.35 -12.55 -3.99
CA ALA A 300 -24.88 -13.55 -3.06
C ALA A 300 -25.94 -13.00 -2.07
N GLY A 301 -26.28 -11.71 -2.17
CA GLY A 301 -27.35 -11.06 -1.41
C GLY A 301 -26.92 -10.35 -0.13
N TYR A 302 -25.63 -10.10 0.07
CA TYR A 302 -25.09 -9.32 1.19
C TYR A 302 -25.28 -7.81 0.97
N GLU A 303 -25.36 -7.06 2.07
CA GLU A 303 -25.07 -5.63 2.09
C GLU A 303 -23.57 -5.42 2.28
N THR A 304 -23.03 -4.33 1.75
CA THR A 304 -21.58 -4.04 1.84
C THR A 304 -21.32 -2.71 2.52
N TYR A 305 -20.38 -2.72 3.50
CA TYR A 305 -20.06 -1.58 4.34
C TYR A 305 -18.55 -1.41 4.49
N PHE A 306 -18.07 -0.18 4.32
CA PHE A 306 -16.67 0.18 4.53
C PHE A 306 -16.54 1.28 5.58
N THR A 307 -15.52 1.18 6.46
CA THR A 307 -15.17 2.23 7.40
C THR A 307 -13.67 2.40 7.59
N HIS A 308 -13.23 3.66 7.62
CA HIS A 308 -11.84 4.03 7.87
C HIS A 308 -11.77 5.41 8.52
N PRO A 309 -11.12 5.57 9.70
CA PRO A 309 -10.99 6.86 10.37
C PRO A 309 -9.99 7.82 9.72
N GLY A 310 -9.49 7.49 8.54
CA GLY A 310 -8.71 8.36 7.67
C GLY A 310 -9.60 9.09 6.66
N TYR A 311 -8.98 9.98 5.85
CA TYR A 311 -9.71 10.82 4.91
C TYR A 311 -10.14 10.07 3.65
N SER A 312 -11.37 10.30 3.22
CA SER A 312 -11.99 9.71 2.02
C SER A 312 -11.17 9.92 0.74
N TRP A 313 -10.53 11.09 0.62
CA TRP A 313 -9.69 11.45 -0.53
C TRP A 313 -8.32 10.78 -0.52
N PHE A 314 -7.83 10.32 0.65
CA PHE A 314 -6.50 9.73 0.74
C PHE A 314 -6.47 8.36 0.05
N TYR A 315 -5.53 8.16 -0.88
CA TYR A 315 -5.53 7.05 -1.84
C TYR A 315 -6.76 7.01 -2.76
N ASN A 316 -7.54 8.11 -2.86
CA ASN A 316 -8.81 8.12 -3.61
C ASN A 316 -9.81 7.05 -3.13
N ARG A 317 -9.78 6.72 -1.83
CA ARG A 317 -10.52 5.59 -1.25
C ARG A 317 -12.02 5.64 -1.53
N ASP A 318 -12.65 6.81 -1.47
CA ASP A 318 -14.10 6.89 -1.70
C ASP A 318 -14.49 6.36 -3.09
N ASN A 319 -13.80 6.80 -4.15
CA ASN A 319 -14.06 6.29 -5.49
C ASN A 319 -13.62 4.82 -5.65
N VAL A 320 -12.45 4.45 -5.10
CA VAL A 320 -11.92 3.09 -5.21
C VAL A 320 -12.84 2.08 -4.55
N TYR A 321 -13.31 2.34 -3.34
CA TYR A 321 -14.23 1.43 -2.65
C TYR A 321 -15.59 1.34 -3.35
N GLN A 322 -16.04 2.42 -3.99
CA GLN A 322 -17.20 2.36 -4.88
C GLN A 322 -16.92 1.45 -6.09
N PHE A 323 -15.74 1.53 -6.70
CA PHE A 323 -15.36 0.68 -7.83
C PHE A 323 -15.23 -0.80 -7.43
N LEU A 324 -14.84 -1.06 -6.19
CA LEU A 324 -14.75 -2.41 -5.63
C LEU A 324 -16.10 -2.97 -5.14
N GLY A 325 -17.18 -2.16 -5.09
CA GLY A 325 -18.51 -2.64 -4.74
C GLY A 325 -18.97 -2.34 -3.31
N MET A 326 -18.35 -1.41 -2.59
CA MET A 326 -18.85 -0.99 -1.28
C MET A 326 -20.00 0.01 -1.43
N GLU A 327 -21.20 -0.36 -1.00
CA GLU A 327 -22.42 0.47 -1.09
C GLU A 327 -22.36 1.64 -0.11
N GLU A 328 -22.01 1.38 1.13
CA GLU A 328 -21.85 2.40 2.16
C GLU A 328 -20.39 2.55 2.56
N ARG A 329 -19.93 3.79 2.66
CA ARG A 329 -18.53 4.13 2.97
C ARG A 329 -18.50 5.26 3.98
N VAL A 330 -17.83 5.03 5.12
CA VAL A 330 -17.73 5.97 6.24
C VAL A 330 -16.26 6.27 6.51
N PHE A 331 -15.95 7.55 6.64
CA PHE A 331 -14.58 8.02 6.80
C PHE A 331 -14.44 8.95 8.02
N ASN A 332 -13.33 9.68 8.07
CA ASN A 332 -12.94 10.57 9.16
C ASN A 332 -14.01 11.60 9.58
N GLU A 333 -14.91 11.97 8.68
CA GLU A 333 -15.94 13.00 8.91
C GLU A 333 -16.90 12.67 10.06
N THR A 334 -16.95 11.41 10.47
CA THR A 334 -17.79 10.96 11.60
C THR A 334 -17.08 11.01 12.94
N TYR A 335 -15.75 11.22 12.95
CA TYR A 335 -14.92 11.25 14.16
C TYR A 335 -14.65 12.68 14.60
N THR A 336 -14.31 12.85 15.89
CA THR A 336 -14.03 14.12 16.54
C THR A 336 -12.64 14.13 17.18
N ASP A 337 -12.19 15.27 17.69
CA ASP A 337 -10.93 15.34 18.43
C ASP A 337 -10.94 14.53 19.74
N ALA A 338 -12.12 14.27 20.31
CA ALA A 338 -12.26 13.42 21.50
C ALA A 338 -11.95 11.94 21.22
N ASP A 339 -12.02 11.52 19.97
CA ASP A 339 -11.78 10.15 19.52
C ASP A 339 -10.28 9.84 19.34
N ARG A 340 -9.41 10.84 19.52
CA ARG A 340 -7.97 10.71 19.29
C ARG A 340 -7.23 10.15 20.50
N LYS A 341 -6.22 9.30 20.21
CA LYS A 341 -5.10 9.02 21.12
C LYS A 341 -3.83 9.59 20.48
N GLY A 342 -3.35 10.70 21.01
CA GLY A 342 -2.28 11.46 20.39
C GLY A 342 -2.74 12.15 19.10
N THR A 343 -2.07 11.86 17.98
CA THR A 343 -2.35 12.52 16.69
C THR A 343 -3.36 11.80 15.81
N MET A 344 -3.68 10.54 16.12
CA MET A 344 -4.53 9.69 15.30
C MET A 344 -5.84 9.36 16.02
N ILE A 345 -6.88 9.00 15.27
CA ILE A 345 -8.10 8.40 15.82
C ILE A 345 -7.70 7.08 16.46
N SER A 346 -8.19 6.85 17.68
CA SER A 346 -7.85 5.67 18.48
C SER A 346 -8.54 4.40 17.99
N ASP A 347 -7.91 3.26 18.24
CA ASP A 347 -8.52 1.96 17.97
C ASP A 347 -9.75 1.73 18.87
N GLN A 348 -9.77 2.32 20.07
CA GLN A 348 -10.96 2.34 20.94
C GLN A 348 -12.13 3.07 20.27
N ALA A 349 -11.89 4.26 19.71
CA ALA A 349 -12.94 5.01 19.03
C ALA A 349 -13.37 4.31 17.73
N PHE A 350 -12.42 3.71 16.99
CA PHE A 350 -12.76 2.87 15.85
C PHE A 350 -13.71 1.74 16.23
N TYR A 351 -13.42 1.02 17.33
CA TYR A 351 -14.31 -0.02 17.88
C TYR A 351 -15.71 0.54 18.21
N GLU A 352 -15.78 1.67 18.90
CA GLU A 352 -17.06 2.28 19.33
C GLU A 352 -17.91 2.69 18.11
N HIS A 353 -17.31 3.32 17.11
CA HIS A 353 -18.00 3.70 15.88
C HIS A 353 -18.44 2.48 15.06
N LEU A 354 -17.54 1.49 14.91
CA LEU A 354 -17.84 0.27 14.18
C LEU A 354 -18.96 -0.53 14.86
N SER A 355 -18.89 -0.75 16.18
CA SER A 355 -19.91 -1.51 16.90
C SER A 355 -21.28 -0.82 16.85
N ALA A 356 -21.32 0.51 16.92
CA ALA A 356 -22.55 1.27 16.76
C ALA A 356 -23.15 1.12 15.36
N ALA A 357 -22.32 1.16 14.30
CA ALA A 357 -22.77 0.92 12.93
C ALA A 357 -23.24 -0.53 12.73
N LEU A 358 -22.56 -1.49 13.35
CA LEU A 358 -22.94 -2.90 13.29
C LEU A 358 -24.24 -3.19 14.03
N ASP A 359 -24.54 -2.48 15.13
CA ASP A 359 -25.83 -2.60 15.84
C ASP A 359 -27.01 -2.22 14.94
N GLU A 360 -26.81 -1.31 13.98
CA GLU A 360 -27.85 -0.91 13.02
C GLU A 360 -27.98 -1.90 11.84
N LYS A 361 -26.91 -2.62 11.50
CA LYS A 361 -26.83 -3.45 10.29
C LYS A 361 -27.01 -4.94 10.57
N LEU A 362 -26.48 -5.44 11.68
CA LEU A 362 -26.65 -6.84 12.08
C LEU A 362 -28.11 -7.12 12.48
N GLY A 363 -28.60 -8.31 12.20
CA GLY A 363 -29.99 -8.69 12.46
C GLY A 363 -30.99 -8.17 11.42
N GLY A 364 -30.53 -7.55 10.32
CA GLY A 364 -31.34 -7.23 9.15
C GLY A 364 -31.74 -8.46 8.34
N ASP A 365 -32.50 -8.25 7.25
CA ASP A 365 -32.93 -9.33 6.36
C ASP A 365 -31.81 -9.93 5.49
N LYS A 366 -30.67 -9.23 5.41
CA LYS A 366 -29.51 -9.62 4.61
C LYS A 366 -28.27 -9.76 5.49
N PRO A 367 -27.37 -10.71 5.16
CA PRO A 367 -26.06 -10.75 5.79
C PRO A 367 -25.20 -9.54 5.38
N LEU A 368 -24.18 -9.24 6.17
CA LEU A 368 -23.30 -8.09 5.98
C LEU A 368 -21.88 -8.55 5.56
N PHE A 369 -21.33 -7.92 4.54
CA PHE A 369 -19.89 -7.89 4.27
C PHE A 369 -19.34 -6.51 4.67
N ALA A 370 -18.56 -6.47 5.75
CA ALA A 370 -17.95 -5.23 6.23
C ALA A 370 -16.43 -5.27 6.13
N TYR A 371 -15.84 -4.11 5.82
CA TYR A 371 -14.39 -3.96 5.76
C TYR A 371 -13.98 -2.70 6.49
N GLY A 372 -13.20 -2.86 7.55
CA GLY A 372 -12.69 -1.78 8.38
C GLY A 372 -11.17 -1.68 8.30
N VAL A 373 -10.65 -0.45 8.27
CA VAL A 373 -9.21 -0.17 8.28
C VAL A 373 -8.91 0.77 9.43
N THR A 374 -8.02 0.39 10.36
CA THR A 374 -7.64 1.26 11.50
C THR A 374 -6.57 2.29 11.10
N ILE A 375 -6.17 3.19 12.01
CA ILE A 375 -5.15 4.21 11.73
C ILE A 375 -4.26 4.55 12.94
N GLN A 376 -4.62 4.14 14.16
CA GLN A 376 -3.94 4.64 15.36
C GLN A 376 -2.43 4.39 15.35
N ASN A 377 -2.02 3.19 14.94
CA ASN A 377 -0.61 2.81 14.96
C ASN A 377 0.18 3.25 13.73
N HIS A 378 -0.36 4.19 12.94
CA HIS A 378 0.35 4.77 11.80
C HIS A 378 1.64 5.49 12.25
N GLN A 379 2.72 5.29 11.50
CA GLN A 379 4.00 5.99 11.73
C GLN A 379 3.84 7.52 11.53
N ALA A 380 4.72 8.41 12.10
CA ALA A 380 5.94 8.05 12.82
C ALA A 380 5.66 7.73 14.30
N TYR A 381 6.70 7.21 14.98
CA TYR A 381 6.64 6.83 16.40
C TYR A 381 7.52 7.75 17.28
N PRO A 382 7.29 9.08 17.30
CA PRO A 382 8.02 9.97 18.22
C PRO A 382 7.57 9.68 19.65
N TYR A 383 8.50 9.82 20.61
CA TYR A 383 8.21 9.52 22.01
C TYR A 383 7.04 10.34 22.60
N SER A 384 6.78 11.49 22.01
CA SER A 384 5.65 12.36 22.38
C SER A 384 4.30 11.98 21.73
N LYS A 385 4.22 10.92 20.92
CA LYS A 385 3.05 10.58 20.10
C LYS A 385 1.75 10.55 20.92
N TYR A 386 1.78 9.92 22.10
CA TYR A 386 0.60 9.72 22.94
C TYR A 386 0.44 10.74 24.07
N GLY A 387 1.41 11.66 24.27
CA GLY A 387 1.38 12.65 25.35
C GLY A 387 1.73 12.10 26.73
N PHE A 388 2.14 10.84 26.82
CA PHE A 388 2.71 10.18 28.00
C PHE A 388 3.87 9.28 27.60
N GLU A 389 4.64 8.80 28.56
CA GLU A 389 5.75 7.87 28.32
C GLU A 389 5.22 6.42 28.27
N PRO A 390 5.26 5.75 27.09
CA PRO A 390 4.86 4.35 27.00
C PRO A 390 5.80 3.43 27.80
N GLU A 391 5.27 2.28 28.20
CA GLU A 391 6.06 1.25 28.90
C GLU A 391 7.18 0.73 28.01
N LYS A 392 8.37 0.63 28.61
CA LYS A 392 9.53 0.07 27.91
C LYS A 392 9.46 -1.46 27.90
N PRO A 393 9.60 -2.11 26.72
CA PRO A 393 9.58 -3.56 26.65
C PRO A 393 10.76 -4.17 27.41
N PRO A 394 10.55 -5.31 28.09
CA PRO A 394 11.64 -6.07 28.66
C PRO A 394 12.43 -6.79 27.56
N LEU A 395 13.71 -6.46 27.41
CA LEU A 395 14.56 -7.03 26.38
C LEU A 395 15.71 -7.82 26.98
N SER A 396 16.13 -8.91 26.31
CA SER A 396 17.34 -9.68 26.63
C SER A 396 18.62 -8.98 26.14
N THR A 397 18.51 -7.93 25.32
CA THR A 397 19.61 -7.14 24.76
C THR A 397 19.48 -5.68 25.15
N THR A 398 20.56 -4.91 24.94
CA THR A 398 20.55 -3.46 25.17
C THR A 398 20.54 -2.75 23.83
N ILE A 399 19.60 -1.84 23.66
CA ILE A 399 19.46 -0.98 22.47
C ILE A 399 19.64 0.50 22.88
N SER A 400 19.83 1.38 21.91
CA SER A 400 19.96 2.81 22.16
C SER A 400 18.66 3.42 22.73
N ASP A 401 18.77 4.53 23.46
CA ASP A 401 17.60 5.21 24.03
C ASP A 401 16.58 5.58 22.94
N GLY A 402 17.04 6.06 21.78
CA GLY A 402 16.15 6.43 20.66
C GLY A 402 15.43 5.21 20.05
N ALA A 403 16.10 4.06 19.94
CA ALA A 403 15.48 2.82 19.50
C ALA A 403 14.45 2.34 20.54
N MET A 404 14.77 2.40 21.83
CA MET A 404 13.86 2.04 22.91
C MET A 404 12.61 2.92 22.93
N GLU A 405 12.77 4.23 22.76
CA GLU A 405 11.64 5.16 22.68
C GLU A 405 10.72 4.84 21.51
N THR A 406 11.28 4.67 20.30
CA THR A 406 10.54 4.33 19.09
C THR A 406 9.78 3.00 19.27
N LEU A 407 10.45 1.99 19.79
CA LEU A 407 9.89 0.65 20.03
C LEU A 407 8.75 0.70 21.05
N SER A 408 8.95 1.42 22.17
CA SER A 408 7.94 1.55 23.22
C SER A 408 6.65 2.20 22.70
N VAL A 409 6.77 3.26 21.86
CA VAL A 409 5.62 3.93 21.25
C VAL A 409 4.89 2.99 20.29
N TYR A 410 5.62 2.23 19.49
CA TYR A 410 5.02 1.26 18.57
C TYR A 410 4.25 0.16 19.31
N LEU A 411 4.87 -0.44 20.34
CA LEU A 411 4.26 -1.52 21.11
C LEU A 411 3.05 -1.07 21.94
N GLU A 412 2.99 0.19 22.36
CA GLU A 412 1.79 0.79 22.95
C GLU A 412 0.61 0.76 21.97
N GLY A 413 0.87 1.08 20.69
CA GLY A 413 -0.14 0.96 19.63
C GLY A 413 -0.59 -0.49 19.41
N VAL A 414 0.34 -1.45 19.39
CA VAL A 414 0.01 -2.88 19.28
C VAL A 414 -0.87 -3.34 20.43
N ARG A 415 -0.58 -2.91 21.66
CA ARG A 415 -1.39 -3.22 22.85
C ARG A 415 -2.83 -2.71 22.69
N ASP A 416 -3.01 -1.49 22.19
CA ASP A 416 -4.35 -0.92 21.96
C ASP A 416 -5.09 -1.69 20.86
N SER A 417 -4.41 -2.02 19.76
CA SER A 417 -5.00 -2.78 18.66
C SER A 417 -5.42 -4.19 19.11
N THR A 418 -4.61 -4.84 19.95
CA THR A 418 -4.95 -6.14 20.54
C THR A 418 -6.15 -6.03 21.49
N ALA A 419 -6.21 -4.98 22.32
CA ALA A 419 -7.36 -4.72 23.19
C ALA A 419 -8.65 -4.43 22.41
N MET A 420 -8.54 -3.75 21.25
CA MET A 420 -9.65 -3.56 20.31
C MET A 420 -10.12 -4.91 19.75
N LEU A 421 -9.21 -5.77 19.32
CA LEU A 421 -9.53 -7.11 18.81
C LEU A 421 -10.30 -7.93 19.85
N GLU A 422 -9.85 -7.94 21.10
CA GLU A 422 -10.55 -8.64 22.20
C GLU A 422 -11.98 -8.11 22.39
N LYS A 423 -12.14 -6.79 22.39
CA LYS A 423 -13.48 -6.16 22.52
C LYS A 423 -14.40 -6.49 21.34
N LEU A 424 -13.84 -6.55 20.11
CA LEU A 424 -14.61 -6.98 18.94
C LEU A 424 -15.06 -8.44 19.07
N CYS A 425 -14.19 -9.34 19.51
CA CYS A 425 -14.55 -10.74 19.74
C CYS A 425 -15.59 -10.90 20.84
N ASP A 426 -15.47 -10.16 21.96
CA ASP A 426 -16.47 -10.15 23.03
C ASP A 426 -17.83 -9.61 22.54
N TYR A 427 -17.81 -8.53 21.75
CA TYR A 427 -19.00 -7.96 21.13
C TYR A 427 -19.68 -8.97 20.19
N PHE A 428 -18.92 -9.62 19.30
CA PHE A 428 -19.45 -10.62 18.38
C PHE A 428 -19.96 -11.89 19.12
N ASP A 429 -19.32 -12.29 20.19
CA ASP A 429 -19.77 -13.41 21.03
C ASP A 429 -21.07 -13.10 21.81
N SER A 430 -21.43 -11.83 21.94
CA SER A 430 -22.70 -11.39 22.54
C SER A 430 -23.86 -11.41 21.53
N ARG A 431 -23.58 -11.60 20.23
CA ARG A 431 -24.57 -11.58 19.14
C ARG A 431 -25.11 -12.98 18.86
N GLU A 432 -26.37 -13.03 18.40
CA GLU A 432 -27.04 -14.27 17.95
C GLU A 432 -26.79 -14.55 16.46
N GLU A 433 -26.39 -13.53 15.70
CA GLU A 433 -26.06 -13.64 14.29
C GLU A 433 -24.74 -14.37 14.08
N PRO A 434 -24.63 -15.26 13.09
CA PRO A 434 -23.36 -15.90 12.73
C PRO A 434 -22.39 -14.86 12.16
N ILE A 435 -21.17 -14.77 12.75
CA ILE A 435 -20.15 -13.79 12.37
C ILE A 435 -18.79 -14.47 12.20
N LEU A 436 -18.15 -14.20 11.08
CA LEU A 436 -16.74 -14.47 10.81
C LEU A 436 -15.94 -13.17 10.88
N LEU A 437 -15.01 -13.07 11.80
CA LEU A 437 -14.02 -12.00 11.85
C LEU A 437 -12.76 -12.41 11.09
N VAL A 438 -12.29 -11.52 10.23
CA VAL A 438 -11.01 -11.61 9.52
C VAL A 438 -10.14 -10.43 9.97
N PHE A 439 -9.20 -10.67 10.86
CA PHE A 439 -8.32 -9.64 11.41
C PHE A 439 -6.88 -9.85 10.92
N TYR A 440 -6.20 -8.80 10.46
CA TYR A 440 -4.82 -8.92 9.96
C TYR A 440 -4.09 -7.58 9.92
N GLY A 441 -2.75 -7.64 9.94
CA GLY A 441 -1.89 -6.47 9.78
C GLY A 441 -1.67 -6.10 8.31
N ASP A 442 -1.60 -4.81 8.00
CA ASP A 442 -1.40 -4.31 6.64
C ASP A 442 0.06 -4.36 6.17
N HIS A 443 1.01 -4.09 7.06
CA HIS A 443 2.46 -4.19 6.83
C HIS A 443 3.24 -4.15 8.15
N ARG A 444 4.50 -4.58 8.13
CA ARG A 444 5.40 -4.33 9.27
C ARG A 444 5.70 -2.84 9.41
N PRO A 445 5.85 -2.32 10.64
CA PRO A 445 6.18 -0.90 10.87
C PRO A 445 7.62 -0.58 10.43
N ALA A 446 7.84 0.63 9.91
CA ALA A 446 9.19 1.15 9.76
C ALA A 446 9.67 1.72 11.10
N LEU A 447 10.45 0.95 11.85
CA LEU A 447 11.00 1.34 13.15
C LEU A 447 12.40 1.95 12.99
N GLY A 448 12.44 3.27 12.87
CA GLY A 448 13.66 4.02 12.62
C GLY A 448 14.06 4.05 11.13
N GLN A 449 15.11 4.82 10.82
CA GLN A 449 15.67 4.83 9.47
C GLN A 449 16.45 3.52 9.23
N ASP A 450 16.33 2.98 8.04
CA ASP A 450 17.16 1.88 7.57
C ASP A 450 17.14 0.67 8.53
N TYR A 451 15.94 0.25 8.95
CA TYR A 451 15.70 -0.83 9.91
C TYR A 451 16.39 -0.65 11.28
N GLY A 452 16.65 0.59 11.69
CA GLY A 452 17.52 0.90 12.82
C GLY A 452 17.18 0.15 14.11
N VAL A 453 15.90 0.14 14.52
CA VAL A 453 15.47 -0.59 15.72
C VAL A 453 15.61 -2.11 15.55
N TYR A 454 15.22 -2.65 14.40
CA TYR A 454 15.33 -4.08 14.10
C TYR A 454 16.79 -4.56 14.15
N ARG A 455 17.73 -3.77 13.61
CA ARG A 455 19.17 -4.09 13.66
C ARG A 455 19.71 -4.08 15.08
N GLU A 456 19.29 -3.12 15.90
CA GLU A 456 19.71 -3.08 17.31
C GLU A 456 19.13 -4.23 18.12
N LEU A 457 17.95 -4.73 17.76
CA LEU A 457 17.32 -5.92 18.33
C LEU A 457 17.95 -7.23 17.81
N GLY A 458 18.67 -7.18 16.69
CA GLY A 458 19.21 -8.38 16.04
C GLY A 458 18.19 -9.17 15.23
N LEU A 459 17.04 -8.56 14.88
CA LEU A 459 15.94 -9.21 14.16
C LEU A 459 16.07 -9.11 12.64
N MET A 460 16.48 -7.97 12.12
CA MET A 460 16.60 -7.71 10.68
C MET A 460 17.84 -6.87 10.43
N THR A 461 18.61 -7.23 9.42
CA THR A 461 19.79 -6.47 9.00
C THR A 461 19.46 -5.35 8.01
N GLY A 462 18.29 -5.45 7.35
CA GLY A 462 17.93 -4.60 6.20
C GLY A 462 18.67 -4.99 4.92
N GLU A 463 19.49 -6.04 4.98
CA GLU A 463 20.11 -6.70 3.84
C GLU A 463 19.25 -7.93 3.57
N THR A 464 18.47 -7.92 2.48
CA THR A 464 17.62 -9.04 2.09
C THR A 464 18.48 -10.12 1.42
N ASP A 465 19.43 -10.68 2.15
CA ASP A 465 20.42 -11.60 1.62
C ASP A 465 19.90 -13.04 1.58
N SER A 466 18.91 -13.38 2.42
CA SER A 466 18.27 -14.69 2.42
C SER A 466 16.78 -14.59 2.04
N SER A 467 16.23 -15.71 1.58
CA SER A 467 14.81 -15.82 1.26
C SER A 467 13.94 -15.72 2.51
N GLU A 468 14.44 -16.20 3.63
CA GLU A 468 13.82 -16.10 4.95
C GLU A 468 13.71 -14.64 5.40
N ASP A 469 14.81 -13.87 5.31
CA ASP A 469 14.82 -12.43 5.65
C ASP A 469 13.81 -11.63 4.78
N ILE A 470 13.67 -11.99 3.50
CA ILE A 470 12.67 -11.38 2.62
C ILE A 470 11.27 -11.68 3.14
N LEU A 471 10.95 -12.93 3.44
CA LEU A 471 9.64 -13.28 3.98
C LEU A 471 9.36 -12.57 5.30
N ASP A 472 10.32 -12.57 6.23
CA ASP A 472 10.16 -11.95 7.54
C ASP A 472 9.97 -10.43 7.45
N THR A 473 10.58 -9.78 6.45
CA THR A 473 10.39 -8.36 6.20
C THR A 473 8.94 -8.02 5.84
N TYR A 474 8.25 -8.90 5.13
CA TYR A 474 6.91 -8.65 4.59
C TYR A 474 5.80 -9.43 5.28
N LYS A 475 6.11 -10.18 6.34
CA LYS A 475 5.15 -11.00 7.08
C LYS A 475 4.33 -10.18 8.09
N THR A 476 3.01 -10.35 8.08
CA THR A 476 2.11 -9.83 9.12
C THR A 476 1.16 -10.94 9.57
N PRO A 477 0.69 -10.92 10.83
CA PRO A 477 -0.22 -11.94 11.34
C PRO A 477 -1.63 -11.77 10.77
N TYR A 478 -2.36 -12.88 10.62
CA TYR A 478 -3.80 -12.89 10.43
C TYR A 478 -4.51 -13.82 11.40
N LEU A 479 -5.79 -13.54 11.64
CA LEU A 479 -6.71 -14.34 12.43
C LEU A 479 -8.06 -14.44 11.71
N LEU A 480 -8.50 -15.66 11.40
CA LEU A 480 -9.89 -15.98 11.09
C LEU A 480 -10.53 -16.48 12.39
N TRP A 481 -11.63 -15.87 12.79
CA TRP A 481 -12.27 -16.22 14.05
C TRP A 481 -13.80 -16.21 13.91
N ALA A 482 -14.44 -17.32 14.33
CA ALA A 482 -15.88 -17.48 14.32
C ALA A 482 -16.49 -17.18 15.70
N ASN A 483 -17.55 -16.35 15.75
CA ASN A 483 -18.28 -16.18 17.00
C ASN A 483 -19.03 -17.47 17.40
N LYS A 484 -19.58 -17.50 18.62
CA LYS A 484 -20.30 -18.67 19.15
C LYS A 484 -21.44 -19.12 18.26
N ALA A 485 -22.10 -18.19 17.57
CA ALA A 485 -23.23 -18.49 16.71
C ALA A 485 -22.79 -19.14 15.39
N TYR A 486 -21.62 -18.77 14.86
CA TYR A 486 -21.10 -19.34 13.60
C TYR A 486 -20.20 -20.56 13.78
N ALA A 487 -19.54 -20.70 14.92
CA ALA A 487 -18.57 -21.78 15.17
C ALA A 487 -19.08 -23.21 14.84
N PRO A 488 -20.37 -23.57 15.07
CA PRO A 488 -20.86 -24.90 14.72
C PRO A 488 -20.89 -25.19 13.20
N ASP A 489 -20.96 -24.15 12.38
CA ASP A 489 -21.08 -24.23 10.91
C ASP A 489 -19.78 -23.81 10.19
N CYS A 490 -18.74 -23.40 10.93
CA CYS A 490 -17.46 -22.94 10.40
C CYS A 490 -16.43 -24.06 10.48
N ASP A 491 -16.02 -24.59 9.32
CA ASP A 491 -15.02 -25.66 9.22
C ASP A 491 -13.67 -25.12 8.73
N PHE A 492 -12.84 -24.66 9.68
CA PHE A 492 -11.49 -24.18 9.36
C PHE A 492 -10.56 -25.27 8.83
N ASP A 493 -10.80 -26.52 9.17
CA ASP A 493 -9.93 -27.64 8.75
C ASP A 493 -10.13 -27.95 7.26
N SER A 494 -11.28 -27.63 6.69
CA SER A 494 -11.57 -27.82 5.26
C SER A 494 -10.74 -26.92 4.34
N LEU A 495 -10.21 -25.79 4.84
CA LEU A 495 -9.51 -24.78 4.02
C LEU A 495 -8.17 -25.24 3.46
N GLU A 496 -7.54 -26.28 3.97
CA GLU A 496 -6.16 -26.65 3.60
C GLU A 496 -5.23 -25.42 3.54
N LEU A 497 -5.35 -24.53 4.55
CA LEU A 497 -4.70 -23.25 4.57
C LEU A 497 -3.30 -23.39 5.19
N PRO A 498 -2.20 -23.15 4.42
CA PRO A 498 -0.86 -23.10 4.97
C PRO A 498 -0.71 -21.99 6.02
N GLU A 499 0.25 -22.15 6.94
CA GLU A 499 0.52 -21.15 7.98
C GLU A 499 0.89 -19.78 7.39
N THR A 500 1.59 -19.78 6.24
CA THR A 500 1.98 -18.55 5.55
C THR A 500 1.47 -18.57 4.12
N ILE A 501 0.79 -17.48 3.71
CA ILE A 501 0.25 -17.28 2.36
C ILE A 501 0.55 -15.85 1.87
N SER A 502 0.50 -15.59 0.59
CA SER A 502 0.51 -14.22 0.06
C SER A 502 -0.81 -13.49 0.38
N SER A 503 -0.75 -12.19 0.58
CA SER A 503 -1.89 -11.34 0.95
C SER A 503 -3.09 -11.48 0.01
N ASN A 504 -2.85 -11.66 -1.28
CA ASN A 504 -3.91 -11.84 -2.29
C ASN A 504 -4.70 -13.15 -2.16
N PHE A 505 -4.19 -14.12 -1.42
CA PHE A 505 -4.91 -15.38 -1.15
C PHE A 505 -5.78 -15.34 0.11
N LEU A 506 -5.63 -14.33 0.99
CA LEU A 506 -6.44 -14.25 2.20
C LEU A 506 -7.93 -14.07 1.87
N GLY A 507 -8.24 -13.17 0.92
CA GLY A 507 -9.61 -12.98 0.46
C GLY A 507 -10.21 -14.24 -0.16
N ALA A 508 -9.42 -14.97 -0.96
CA ALA A 508 -9.84 -16.25 -1.56
C ALA A 508 -10.10 -17.34 -0.50
N ALA A 509 -9.29 -17.40 0.57
CA ALA A 509 -9.51 -18.34 1.66
C ALA A 509 -10.84 -18.06 2.41
N VAL A 510 -11.16 -16.77 2.63
CA VAL A 510 -12.44 -16.38 3.25
C VAL A 510 -13.62 -16.65 2.31
N TYR A 511 -13.46 -16.40 1.02
CA TYR A 511 -14.43 -16.71 -0.02
C TYR A 511 -14.78 -18.22 -0.02
N GLU A 512 -13.77 -19.09 0.00
CA GLU A 512 -13.95 -20.55 0.13
C GLU A 512 -14.67 -20.91 1.45
N LEU A 513 -14.18 -20.41 2.59
CA LEU A 513 -14.72 -20.73 3.93
C LEU A 513 -16.20 -20.35 4.10
N THR A 514 -16.63 -19.26 3.45
CA THR A 514 -18.00 -18.76 3.57
C THR A 514 -18.94 -19.32 2.49
N GLY A 515 -18.47 -20.30 1.69
CA GLY A 515 -19.25 -20.99 0.68
C GLY A 515 -19.59 -20.11 -0.53
N MET A 516 -18.70 -19.19 -0.88
CA MET A 516 -18.86 -18.32 -2.06
C MET A 516 -18.36 -18.96 -3.36
N THR A 517 -17.70 -20.11 -3.31
CA THR A 517 -17.19 -20.87 -4.46
C THR A 517 -18.27 -21.01 -5.55
N GLY A 518 -17.92 -20.65 -6.77
CA GLY A 518 -18.83 -20.63 -7.92
C GLY A 518 -19.49 -19.26 -8.21
N THR A 519 -19.20 -18.21 -7.42
CA THR A 519 -19.70 -16.85 -7.74
C THR A 519 -18.73 -16.09 -8.64
N ASP A 520 -17.42 -16.36 -8.55
CA ASP A 520 -16.38 -15.71 -9.36
C ASP A 520 -15.31 -16.73 -9.81
N PRO A 521 -15.18 -17.02 -11.12
CA PRO A 521 -14.20 -18.00 -11.63
C PRO A 521 -12.74 -17.65 -11.31
N TYR A 522 -12.42 -16.37 -11.10
CA TYR A 522 -11.08 -15.99 -10.69
C TYR A 522 -10.78 -16.40 -9.25
N PHE A 523 -11.69 -16.16 -8.33
CA PHE A 523 -11.51 -16.59 -6.94
C PHE A 523 -11.50 -18.12 -6.84
N ASP A 524 -12.32 -18.84 -7.65
CA ASP A 524 -12.26 -20.30 -7.77
C ASP A 524 -10.85 -20.76 -8.24
N THR A 525 -10.28 -20.07 -9.25
CA THR A 525 -8.89 -20.32 -9.70
C THR A 525 -7.88 -20.05 -8.58
N LEU A 526 -8.05 -18.98 -7.79
CA LEU A 526 -7.13 -18.66 -6.69
C LEU A 526 -7.10 -19.73 -5.59
N GLU A 527 -8.23 -20.39 -5.31
CA GLU A 527 -8.28 -21.52 -4.37
C GLU A 527 -7.34 -22.65 -4.82
N GLU A 528 -7.34 -23.01 -6.11
CA GLU A 528 -6.46 -24.03 -6.67
C GLU A 528 -4.99 -23.59 -6.64
N LEU A 529 -4.71 -22.36 -7.10
CA LEU A 529 -3.34 -21.85 -7.21
C LEU A 529 -2.67 -21.69 -5.84
N ARG A 530 -3.42 -21.29 -4.81
CA ARG A 530 -2.96 -21.19 -3.42
C ARG A 530 -2.41 -22.52 -2.89
N ARG A 531 -3.05 -23.64 -3.22
CA ARG A 531 -2.61 -24.97 -2.77
C ARG A 531 -1.26 -25.38 -3.38
N SER A 532 -0.96 -24.94 -4.59
CA SER A 532 0.28 -25.29 -5.29
C SER A 532 1.43 -24.32 -4.99
N LEU A 533 1.12 -23.02 -4.87
CA LEU A 533 2.11 -21.95 -4.64
C LEU A 533 1.55 -20.89 -3.67
N PRO A 534 1.45 -21.24 -2.38
CA PRO A 534 0.82 -20.37 -1.37
C PRO A 534 1.54 -19.04 -1.14
N VAL A 535 2.85 -18.94 -1.40
CA VAL A 535 3.58 -17.68 -1.29
C VAL A 535 4.26 -17.32 -2.61
N ILE A 536 3.96 -16.12 -3.06
CA ILE A 536 4.56 -15.45 -4.22
C ILE A 536 4.88 -14.03 -3.78
N SER A 537 6.12 -13.74 -3.44
CA SER A 537 6.48 -12.40 -2.98
C SER A 537 7.95 -12.06 -3.24
N HIS A 538 8.23 -10.90 -3.81
CA HIS A 538 9.58 -10.32 -3.94
C HIS A 538 10.63 -11.26 -4.55
N GLY A 539 10.22 -12.15 -5.49
CA GLY A 539 11.10 -13.15 -6.10
C GLY A 539 11.38 -14.35 -5.20
N VAL A 540 10.62 -14.50 -4.13
CA VAL A 540 10.63 -15.66 -3.24
C VAL A 540 9.31 -16.41 -3.37
N TYR A 541 9.37 -17.73 -3.38
CA TYR A 541 8.25 -18.62 -3.56
C TYR A 541 8.25 -19.68 -2.46
N VAL A 542 7.08 -20.00 -1.94
CA VAL A 542 6.89 -21.20 -1.08
C VAL A 542 5.91 -22.12 -1.81
N ASP A 543 6.29 -23.36 -2.01
CA ASP A 543 5.41 -24.36 -2.64
C ASP A 543 4.43 -24.99 -1.64
N GLY A 544 3.46 -25.77 -2.15
CA GLY A 544 2.45 -26.44 -1.34
C GLY A 544 3.01 -27.46 -0.32
N THR A 545 4.32 -27.79 -0.38
CA THR A 545 5.01 -28.65 0.60
C THR A 545 5.80 -27.85 1.62
N GLY A 546 5.79 -26.50 1.53
CA GLY A 546 6.51 -25.60 2.42
C GLY A 546 7.95 -25.31 2.03
N ASN A 547 8.42 -25.75 0.85
CA ASN A 547 9.78 -25.47 0.40
C ASN A 547 9.90 -24.01 -0.09
N LEU A 548 10.87 -23.31 0.47
CA LEU A 548 11.24 -21.95 0.12
C LEU A 548 12.26 -21.96 -1.02
N SER A 549 12.04 -21.17 -2.07
CA SER A 549 12.91 -21.09 -3.25
C SER A 549 12.88 -19.69 -3.86
N THR A 550 13.97 -19.33 -4.53
CA THR A 550 14.04 -18.16 -5.44
C THR A 550 13.94 -18.55 -6.92
N GLU A 551 13.93 -19.87 -7.20
CA GLU A 551 13.77 -20.41 -8.53
C GLU A 551 12.42 -21.09 -8.65
N THR A 552 11.82 -21.03 -9.83
CA THR A 552 10.53 -21.65 -10.14
C THR A 552 10.72 -22.91 -11.00
N THR A 553 9.85 -23.88 -10.79
CA THR A 553 9.68 -25.03 -11.67
C THR A 553 8.77 -24.68 -12.84
N ASP A 554 8.78 -25.48 -13.93
CA ASP A 554 7.88 -25.29 -15.08
C ASP A 554 6.40 -25.22 -14.66
N SER A 555 5.98 -26.01 -13.65
CA SER A 555 4.60 -25.97 -13.13
C SER A 555 4.29 -24.69 -12.36
N GLN A 556 5.24 -24.15 -11.62
CA GLN A 556 5.09 -22.88 -10.91
C GLN A 556 5.10 -21.70 -11.88
N GLU A 557 5.90 -21.75 -12.94
CA GLU A 557 5.86 -20.75 -14.03
C GLU A 557 4.48 -20.72 -14.69
N GLU A 558 3.82 -21.87 -14.85
CA GLU A 558 2.45 -21.94 -15.36
C GLU A 558 1.45 -21.25 -14.41
N VAL A 559 1.57 -21.46 -13.09
CA VAL A 559 0.77 -20.76 -12.08
C VAL A 559 0.97 -19.23 -12.19
N LEU A 560 2.22 -18.78 -12.24
CA LEU A 560 2.55 -17.36 -12.37
C LEU A 560 2.01 -16.78 -13.68
N ARG A 561 2.06 -17.55 -14.77
CA ARG A 561 1.50 -17.16 -16.07
C ARG A 561 -0.02 -17.01 -16.00
N ARG A 562 -0.73 -17.96 -15.37
CA ARG A 562 -2.18 -17.89 -15.17
C ARG A 562 -2.56 -16.66 -14.34
N LEU A 563 -1.89 -16.41 -13.23
CA LEU A 563 -2.10 -15.21 -12.40
C LEU A 563 -1.86 -13.91 -13.19
N ALA A 564 -0.79 -13.84 -14.00
CA ALA A 564 -0.50 -12.67 -14.81
C ALA A 564 -1.57 -12.42 -15.90
N TRP A 565 -2.10 -13.46 -16.51
CA TRP A 565 -3.16 -13.36 -17.52
C TRP A 565 -4.50 -13.00 -16.89
N TRP A 566 -4.87 -13.62 -15.76
CA TRP A 566 -6.06 -13.25 -14.99
C TRP A 566 -6.01 -11.81 -14.51
N LYS A 567 -4.88 -11.36 -13.93
CA LYS A 567 -4.69 -9.97 -13.54
C LYS A 567 -4.99 -9.01 -14.70
N TYR A 568 -4.40 -9.26 -15.88
CA TYR A 568 -4.63 -8.40 -17.04
C TYR A 568 -6.10 -8.43 -17.48
N TYR A 569 -6.71 -9.60 -17.52
CA TYR A 569 -8.11 -9.79 -17.87
C TYR A 569 -9.02 -9.00 -16.92
N ARG A 570 -8.89 -9.18 -15.61
CA ARG A 570 -9.70 -8.48 -14.60
C ARG A 570 -9.59 -6.96 -14.69
N LEU A 571 -8.41 -6.44 -14.86
CA LEU A 571 -8.18 -4.99 -14.87
C LEU A 571 -8.56 -4.34 -16.20
N LYS A 572 -8.56 -5.06 -17.33
CA LYS A 572 -8.74 -4.50 -18.68
C LYS A 572 -9.95 -5.02 -19.44
N ASP A 573 -10.13 -6.31 -19.48
CA ASP A 573 -11.00 -7.00 -20.45
C ASP A 573 -12.25 -7.64 -19.84
N GLU A 574 -12.26 -7.89 -18.55
CA GLU A 574 -13.38 -8.53 -17.86
C GLU A 574 -14.59 -7.59 -17.77
N PRO A 575 -15.79 -8.06 -18.15
CA PRO A 575 -17.02 -7.35 -17.83
C PRO A 575 -17.30 -7.42 -16.33
N LEU A 576 -17.89 -6.35 -15.78
CA LEU A 576 -18.38 -6.40 -14.41
C LEU A 576 -19.48 -7.45 -14.28
N HIS A 577 -19.37 -8.33 -13.30
CA HIS A 577 -20.44 -9.27 -12.97
C HIS A 577 -21.63 -8.43 -12.49
N GLN A 578 -22.68 -8.34 -13.30
CA GLN A 578 -23.90 -7.66 -12.88
C GLN A 578 -24.57 -8.60 -11.88
N GLY A 579 -24.70 -8.15 -10.64
CA GLY A 579 -25.56 -8.81 -9.67
C GLY A 579 -26.94 -8.97 -10.31
N GLY A 580 -27.40 -10.21 -10.41
CA GLY A 580 -28.65 -10.58 -11.03
C GLY A 580 -29.87 -9.98 -10.34
#